data_45b1dad4b440caf8b390b76ddc1ab6d2
#
_entry.id   45b1dad4b440caf8b390b76ddc1ab6d2
#
_cell.length_a   1.000
_cell.length_b   1.000
_cell.length_c   1.000
_cell.angle_alpha   90.00
_cell.angle_beta   90.00
_cell.angle_gamma   90.00
#
_symmetry.space_group_name_H-M   'P 1'
#
loop_
_entity.id
_entity.type
_entity.pdbx_description
1 polymer ?
#
loop_
_entity_poly.entity_id
_entity_poly.type
_entity_poly.pdbx_seq_one_letter_code
_entity_poly.pdbx_strand_id
1 'polypeptide(L)'
;VLVKGANYIEKLTEIENFVFDKTGTLTKGVFEVTKIEAFGISKDELLKYVSLVESYSTHPIAKAIVKSYNGEINLKELSFCEELSGLGIKAVVENKDILVGNERLLEKFDVKISENIDEKLNVVFISIDSKFVGYIVVSDIIKPETKEFLEELKKLNIFKTYMLTGDRKDVALQVAKNISIDEVKYELL
;
A
#
# COMPACT_ATOMS: atom_id res chain seq x y z
N VAL A 1 -26.38 -7.40 9.94
CA VAL A 1 -25.97 -7.06 11.32
C VAL A 1 -26.90 -7.73 12.30
N LEU A 2 -26.37 -8.40 13.33
CA LEU A 2 -27.15 -9.00 14.41
C LEU A 2 -27.04 -8.13 15.66
N VAL A 3 -28.17 -7.57 16.12
CA VAL A 3 -28.22 -6.77 17.35
C VAL A 3 -28.86 -7.63 18.47
N LYS A 4 -28.11 -7.84 19.56
CA LYS A 4 -28.53 -8.75 20.67
C LYS A 4 -29.35 -8.03 21.75
N GLY A 5 -30.43 -7.32 21.35
CA GLY A 5 -31.38 -6.69 22.26
C GLY A 5 -31.79 -5.27 21.83
N ALA A 6 -33.03 -4.91 22.10
CA ALA A 6 -33.64 -3.62 21.73
C ALA A 6 -32.91 -2.42 22.41
N ASN A 7 -32.44 -2.61 23.64
CA ASN A 7 -31.66 -1.61 24.37
C ASN A 7 -30.38 -1.15 23.67
N TYR A 8 -29.76 -2.01 22.83
CA TYR A 8 -28.60 -1.62 22.04
C TYR A 8 -28.99 -0.72 20.87
N ILE A 9 -30.19 -0.93 20.30
CA ILE A 9 -30.71 -0.06 19.23
C ILE A 9 -31.00 1.34 19.78
N GLU A 10 -31.59 1.43 20.97
CA GLU A 10 -31.81 2.73 21.64
C GLU A 10 -30.48 3.46 21.89
N LYS A 11 -29.47 2.76 22.39
CA LYS A 11 -28.14 3.35 22.61
C LYS A 11 -27.45 3.84 21.34
N LEU A 12 -27.75 3.27 20.17
CA LEU A 12 -27.21 3.78 18.91
C LEU A 12 -27.68 5.21 18.61
N THR A 13 -28.85 5.62 19.12
CA THR A 13 -29.35 7.00 18.95
C THR A 13 -28.62 8.03 19.80
N GLU A 14 -27.87 7.58 20.82
CA GLU A 14 -27.08 8.42 21.74
C GLU A 14 -25.61 8.53 21.33
N ILE A 15 -25.21 7.88 20.23
CA ILE A 15 -23.81 7.91 19.79
C ILE A 15 -23.49 9.28 19.22
N GLU A 16 -22.46 9.89 19.76
CA GLU A 16 -21.93 11.19 19.33
C GLU A 16 -20.61 11.07 18.53
N ASN A 17 -19.87 10.00 18.75
CA ASN A 17 -18.55 9.82 18.17
C ASN A 17 -18.42 8.44 17.57
N PHE A 18 -17.80 8.34 16.37
CA PHE A 18 -17.46 7.09 15.73
C PHE A 18 -15.95 6.91 15.63
N VAL A 19 -15.49 5.73 15.99
CA VAL A 19 -14.08 5.33 15.88
C VAL A 19 -13.98 4.15 14.92
N PHE A 20 -13.25 4.33 13.84
CA PHE A 20 -13.08 3.33 12.80
C PHE A 20 -11.64 2.80 12.77
N ASP A 21 -11.48 1.49 12.67
CA ASP A 21 -10.24 0.92 12.16
C ASP A 21 -10.11 1.21 10.65
N LYS A 22 -8.88 1.44 10.18
CA LYS A 22 -8.65 1.72 8.76
C LYS A 22 -8.78 0.46 7.91
N THR A 23 -7.95 -0.55 8.20
CA THR A 23 -7.72 -1.67 7.31
C THR A 23 -8.84 -2.70 7.35
N GLY A 24 -9.50 -2.94 6.21
CA GLY A 24 -10.65 -3.84 6.12
C GLY A 24 -11.97 -3.25 6.58
N THR A 25 -11.97 -2.08 7.27
CA THR A 25 -13.17 -1.35 7.69
C THR A 25 -13.47 -0.18 6.75
N LEU A 26 -12.65 0.85 6.74
CA LEU A 26 -12.77 1.99 5.80
C LEU A 26 -12.18 1.65 4.42
N THR A 27 -11.25 0.71 4.40
CA THR A 27 -10.62 0.18 3.20
C THR A 27 -11.04 -1.26 2.95
N LYS A 28 -10.71 -1.79 1.77
CA LYS A 28 -10.99 -3.18 1.38
C LYS A 28 -10.09 -4.19 2.08
N GLY A 29 -8.98 -3.74 2.70
CA GLY A 29 -7.94 -4.60 3.24
C GLY A 29 -7.14 -5.32 2.14
N VAL A 30 -7.20 -4.81 0.91
CA VAL A 30 -6.44 -5.32 -0.22
C VAL A 30 -5.60 -4.18 -0.82
N PHE A 31 -4.35 -4.50 -1.10
CA PHE A 31 -3.44 -3.57 -1.76
C PHE A 31 -3.64 -3.58 -3.27
N GLU A 32 -3.49 -2.40 -3.89
CA GLU A 32 -3.45 -2.25 -5.35
C GLU A 32 -2.31 -1.30 -5.73
N VAL A 33 -1.74 -1.51 -6.92
CA VAL A 33 -0.78 -0.60 -7.52
C VAL A 33 -1.52 0.66 -7.97
N THR A 34 -1.12 1.80 -7.42
CA THR A 34 -1.76 3.10 -7.71
C THR A 34 -0.92 4.00 -8.60
N LYS A 35 0.41 3.76 -8.65
CA LYS A 35 1.32 4.53 -9.49
C LYS A 35 2.53 3.68 -9.87
N ILE A 36 3.00 3.83 -11.10
CA ILE A 36 4.24 3.26 -11.61
C ILE A 36 5.01 4.38 -12.28
N GLU A 37 6.24 4.61 -11.84
CA GLU A 37 7.20 5.50 -12.49
C GLU A 37 8.44 4.74 -12.89
N ALA A 38 8.87 4.93 -14.15
CA ALA A 38 9.99 4.22 -14.74
C ALA A 38 10.94 5.21 -15.39
N PHE A 39 12.25 5.00 -15.22
CA PHE A 39 13.34 5.86 -15.70
C PHE A 39 14.30 5.05 -16.56
N GLY A 40 14.41 5.41 -17.83
CA GLY A 40 15.29 4.73 -18.79
C GLY A 40 14.82 3.34 -19.26
N ILE A 41 13.62 2.94 -18.88
CA ILE A 41 12.97 1.66 -19.19
C ILE A 41 11.45 1.91 -19.31
N SER A 42 10.72 1.07 -20.03
CA SER A 42 9.26 1.20 -20.10
C SER A 42 8.57 0.74 -18.80
N LYS A 43 7.37 1.30 -18.52
CA LYS A 43 6.58 0.87 -17.34
C LYS A 43 6.21 -0.61 -17.40
N ASP A 44 5.92 -1.12 -18.59
CA ASP A 44 5.57 -2.54 -18.80
C ASP A 44 6.76 -3.46 -18.53
N GLU A 45 7.95 -3.08 -18.99
CA GLU A 45 9.18 -3.84 -18.73
C GLU A 45 9.57 -3.79 -17.25
N LEU A 46 9.46 -2.62 -16.60
CA LEU A 46 9.65 -2.49 -15.15
C LEU A 46 8.71 -3.42 -14.40
N LEU A 47 7.41 -3.38 -14.75
CA LEU A 47 6.40 -4.18 -14.07
C LEU A 47 6.60 -5.69 -14.32
N LYS A 48 7.06 -6.10 -15.52
CA LYS A 48 7.47 -7.48 -15.82
C LYS A 48 8.53 -7.96 -14.84
N TYR A 49 9.64 -7.22 -14.72
CA TYR A 49 10.74 -7.62 -13.84
C TYR A 49 10.32 -7.67 -12.37
N VAL A 50 9.60 -6.64 -11.90
CA VAL A 50 9.15 -6.59 -10.51
C VAL A 50 8.17 -7.72 -10.21
N SER A 51 7.23 -7.99 -11.10
CA SER A 51 6.24 -9.06 -10.91
C SER A 51 6.89 -10.44 -10.89
N LEU A 52 7.92 -10.65 -11.72
CA LEU A 52 8.67 -11.90 -11.72
C LEU A 52 9.42 -12.10 -10.39
N VAL A 53 10.09 -11.07 -9.88
CA VAL A 53 10.81 -11.10 -8.60
C VAL A 53 9.83 -11.28 -7.43
N GLU A 54 8.75 -10.52 -7.39
CA GLU A 54 7.75 -10.54 -6.32
C GLU A 54 6.86 -11.80 -6.34
N SER A 55 6.87 -12.59 -7.43
CA SER A 55 6.11 -13.84 -7.51
C SER A 55 6.52 -14.88 -6.46
N TYR A 56 7.71 -14.75 -5.88
CA TYR A 56 8.21 -15.61 -4.79
C TYR A 56 7.80 -15.13 -3.40
N SER A 57 7.33 -13.89 -3.27
CA SER A 57 6.94 -13.32 -1.98
C SER A 57 5.48 -13.59 -1.64
N THR A 58 5.22 -13.89 -0.39
CA THR A 58 3.84 -14.01 0.13
C THR A 58 3.28 -12.69 0.64
N HIS A 59 4.08 -11.63 0.61
CA HIS A 59 3.72 -10.32 1.14
C HIS A 59 2.51 -9.72 0.40
N PRO A 60 1.56 -9.06 1.08
CA PRO A 60 0.38 -8.46 0.42
C PRO A 60 0.71 -7.46 -0.69
N ILE A 61 1.78 -6.66 -0.53
CA ILE A 61 2.27 -5.72 -1.54
C ILE A 61 2.77 -6.47 -2.78
N ALA A 62 3.56 -7.54 -2.60
CA ALA A 62 4.03 -8.39 -3.68
C ALA A 62 2.87 -8.96 -4.52
N LYS A 63 1.86 -9.51 -3.83
CA LYS A 63 0.65 -10.03 -4.49
C LYS A 63 -0.10 -8.96 -5.29
N ALA A 64 -0.15 -7.73 -4.78
CA ALA A 64 -0.76 -6.61 -5.48
C ALA A 64 -0.01 -6.26 -6.77
N ILE A 65 1.33 -6.25 -6.72
CA ILE A 65 2.18 -5.97 -7.88
C ILE A 65 2.03 -7.08 -8.92
N VAL A 66 2.16 -8.34 -8.51
CA VAL A 66 1.98 -9.49 -9.41
C VAL A 66 0.62 -9.47 -10.09
N LYS A 67 -0.45 -9.17 -9.34
CA LYS A 67 -1.81 -9.05 -9.87
C LYS A 67 -1.98 -7.91 -10.88
N SER A 68 -1.19 -6.85 -10.77
CA SER A 68 -1.27 -5.69 -11.66
C SER A 68 -0.62 -5.94 -13.03
N TYR A 69 0.21 -6.97 -13.15
CA TYR A 69 0.85 -7.35 -14.41
C TYR A 69 -0.07 -8.27 -15.22
N ASN A 70 -0.36 -7.85 -16.45
CA ASN A 70 -1.26 -8.59 -17.35
C ASN A 70 -0.50 -9.59 -18.28
N GLY A 71 0.82 -9.62 -18.21
CA GLY A 71 1.65 -10.50 -19.03
C GLY A 71 1.85 -11.87 -18.38
N GLU A 72 2.47 -12.78 -19.12
CA GLU A 72 2.88 -14.09 -18.63
C GLU A 72 4.16 -13.99 -17.79
N ILE A 73 4.16 -14.60 -16.61
CA ILE A 73 5.33 -14.68 -15.72
C ILE A 73 6.07 -16.00 -16.02
N ASN A 74 7.24 -15.88 -16.65
CA ASN A 74 8.09 -17.02 -16.95
C ASN A 74 9.19 -17.16 -15.87
N LEU A 75 8.97 -18.03 -14.90
CA LEU A 75 9.89 -18.27 -13.79
C LEU A 75 11.28 -18.78 -14.23
N LYS A 76 11.43 -19.29 -15.47
CA LYS A 76 12.73 -19.72 -15.98
C LYS A 76 13.70 -18.58 -16.26
N GLU A 77 13.20 -17.35 -16.34
CA GLU A 77 14.00 -16.14 -16.52
C GLU A 77 14.71 -15.72 -15.20
N LEU A 78 14.27 -16.26 -14.05
CA LEU A 78 14.83 -16.00 -12.73
C LEU A 78 15.89 -17.06 -12.39
N SER A 79 17.15 -16.67 -12.31
CA SER A 79 18.28 -17.57 -11.99
C SER A 79 18.70 -17.54 -10.53
N PHE A 80 18.37 -16.45 -9.81
CA PHE A 80 18.65 -16.27 -8.38
C PHE A 80 17.58 -15.38 -7.75
N CYS A 81 17.18 -15.70 -6.50
CA CYS A 81 16.25 -14.89 -5.73
C CYS A 81 16.55 -15.08 -4.23
N GLU A 82 16.74 -13.97 -3.52
CA GLU A 82 16.99 -13.94 -2.08
C GLU A 82 16.14 -12.84 -1.44
N GLU A 83 15.30 -13.23 -0.49
CA GLU A 83 14.53 -12.29 0.32
C GLU A 83 15.38 -11.79 1.49
N LEU A 84 15.56 -10.49 1.59
CA LEU A 84 16.27 -9.79 2.66
C LEU A 84 15.24 -9.22 3.64
N SER A 85 15.12 -9.87 4.79
CA SER A 85 14.08 -9.55 5.78
C SER A 85 14.02 -8.06 6.12
N GLY A 86 12.82 -7.47 6.00
CA GLY A 86 12.56 -6.07 6.27
C GLY A 86 13.14 -5.06 5.25
N LEU A 87 13.76 -5.55 4.17
CA LEU A 87 14.36 -4.72 3.12
C LEU A 87 13.69 -4.92 1.76
N GLY A 88 13.53 -6.16 1.32
CA GLY A 88 13.01 -6.52 0.01
C GLY A 88 13.72 -7.72 -0.59
N ILE A 89 13.80 -7.79 -1.90
CA ILE A 89 14.31 -8.94 -2.65
C ILE A 89 15.48 -8.52 -3.54
N LYS A 90 16.55 -9.35 -3.52
CA LYS A 90 17.61 -9.33 -4.52
C LYS A 90 17.45 -10.52 -5.45
N ALA A 91 17.50 -10.29 -6.74
CA ALA A 91 17.30 -11.30 -7.75
C ALA A 91 18.20 -11.12 -8.96
N VAL A 92 18.35 -12.20 -9.75
CA VAL A 92 18.98 -12.16 -11.08
C VAL A 92 17.96 -12.65 -12.10
N VAL A 93 17.58 -11.77 -13.00
CA VAL A 93 16.61 -12.05 -14.07
C VAL A 93 17.23 -11.71 -15.40
N GLU A 94 17.23 -12.66 -16.36
CA GLU A 94 17.84 -12.47 -17.68
C GLU A 94 19.30 -11.96 -17.62
N ASN A 95 20.11 -12.43 -16.65
CA ASN A 95 21.47 -11.99 -16.34
C ASN A 95 21.60 -10.53 -15.86
N LYS A 96 20.52 -9.88 -15.43
CA LYS A 96 20.52 -8.55 -14.81
C LYS A 96 20.35 -8.68 -13.30
N ASP A 97 21.15 -7.94 -12.54
CA ASP A 97 20.98 -7.82 -11.09
C ASP A 97 19.81 -6.88 -10.77
N ILE A 98 18.79 -7.39 -10.09
CA ILE A 98 17.58 -6.63 -9.76
C ILE A 98 17.40 -6.54 -8.25
N LEU A 99 17.15 -5.34 -7.76
CA LEU A 99 16.71 -5.09 -6.38
C LEU A 99 15.28 -4.55 -6.42
N VAL A 100 14.40 -5.13 -5.58
CA VAL A 100 13.01 -4.71 -5.40
C VAL A 100 12.76 -4.60 -3.90
N GLY A 101 12.46 -3.41 -3.39
CA GLY A 101 12.20 -3.24 -1.96
C GLY A 101 12.12 -1.80 -1.49
N ASN A 102 12.39 -1.58 -0.21
CA ASN A 102 12.38 -0.23 0.36
C ASN A 102 13.71 0.53 0.08
N GLU A 103 13.72 1.83 0.42
CA GLU A 103 14.90 2.68 0.23
C GLU A 103 16.16 2.10 0.87
N ARG A 104 16.05 1.51 2.08
CA ARG A 104 17.18 0.90 2.79
C ARG A 104 17.80 -0.27 2.04
N LEU A 105 17.03 -0.98 1.20
CA LEU A 105 17.59 -2.01 0.32
C LEU A 105 18.55 -1.40 -0.69
N LEU A 106 18.12 -0.32 -1.34
CA LEU A 106 18.93 0.35 -2.35
C LEU A 106 20.20 0.95 -1.71
N GLU A 107 20.06 1.60 -0.56
CA GLU A 107 21.21 2.13 0.22
C GLU A 107 22.20 1.04 0.58
N LYS A 108 21.74 -0.14 1.03
CA LYS A 108 22.62 -1.28 1.37
C LYS A 108 23.48 -1.77 0.21
N PHE A 109 23.02 -1.58 -1.02
CA PHE A 109 23.74 -1.95 -2.24
C PHE A 109 24.31 -0.75 -3.00
N ASP A 110 24.48 0.39 -2.32
CA ASP A 110 25.07 1.62 -2.86
C ASP A 110 24.36 2.17 -4.11
N VAL A 111 23.08 1.89 -4.27
CA VAL A 111 22.24 2.43 -5.36
C VAL A 111 21.66 3.77 -4.93
N LYS A 112 22.03 4.83 -5.63
CA LYS A 112 21.51 6.18 -5.38
C LYS A 112 20.14 6.37 -6.06
N ILE A 113 19.16 6.82 -5.29
CA ILE A 113 17.88 7.29 -5.83
C ILE A 113 18.12 8.70 -6.37
N SER A 114 18.03 8.86 -7.68
CA SER A 114 18.33 10.13 -8.38
C SER A 114 17.18 11.13 -8.35
N GLU A 115 15.98 10.67 -7.95
CA GLU A 115 14.75 11.45 -8.00
C GLU A 115 14.30 11.84 -6.58
N ASN A 116 13.73 13.03 -6.43
CA ASN A 116 13.08 13.42 -5.20
C ASN A 116 11.66 12.83 -5.16
N ILE A 117 11.50 11.73 -4.42
CA ILE A 117 10.24 10.98 -4.35
C ILE A 117 9.49 11.43 -3.11
N ASP A 118 8.60 12.39 -3.27
CA ASP A 118 7.69 12.87 -2.21
C ASP A 118 6.42 12.01 -2.11
N GLU A 119 6.60 10.69 -2.18
CA GLU A 119 5.49 9.74 -2.01
C GLU A 119 5.42 9.28 -0.56
N LYS A 120 4.29 9.56 0.07
CA LYS A 120 4.04 9.25 1.49
C LYS A 120 3.38 7.87 1.69
N LEU A 121 3.24 7.10 0.63
CA LEU A 121 2.60 5.78 0.63
C LEU A 121 3.66 4.66 0.64
N ASN A 122 3.20 3.41 0.63
CA ASN A 122 4.09 2.26 0.49
C ASN A 122 4.75 2.28 -0.89
N VAL A 123 6.01 2.68 -0.92
CA VAL A 123 6.82 2.77 -2.14
C VAL A 123 7.73 1.56 -2.21
N VAL A 124 7.70 0.88 -3.34
CA VAL A 124 8.64 -0.17 -3.71
C VAL A 124 9.60 0.43 -4.73
N PHE A 125 10.88 0.48 -4.40
CA PHE A 125 11.96 1.00 -5.23
C PHE A 125 12.60 -0.12 -6.03
N ILE A 126 13.00 0.19 -7.26
CA ILE A 126 13.56 -0.79 -8.18
C ILE A 126 14.90 -0.31 -8.72
N SER A 127 15.90 -1.20 -8.70
CA SER A 127 17.13 -1.00 -9.43
C SER A 127 17.45 -2.19 -10.34
N ILE A 128 18.11 -1.91 -11.45
CA ILE A 128 18.66 -2.89 -12.40
C ILE A 128 20.12 -2.56 -12.63
N ASP A 129 21.00 -3.54 -12.47
CA ASP A 129 22.46 -3.40 -12.65
C ASP A 129 23.02 -2.18 -11.90
N SER A 130 22.65 -2.08 -10.62
CA SER A 130 23.04 -1.00 -9.70
C SER A 130 22.59 0.41 -10.12
N LYS A 131 21.61 0.53 -11.01
CA LYS A 131 21.00 1.81 -11.39
C LYS A 131 19.55 1.86 -10.92
N PHE A 132 19.16 2.94 -10.28
CA PHE A 132 17.76 3.20 -9.98
C PHE A 132 16.98 3.39 -11.28
N VAL A 133 15.92 2.57 -11.46
CA VAL A 133 15.13 2.56 -12.71
C VAL A 133 13.65 2.87 -12.49
N GLY A 134 13.23 3.06 -11.25
CA GLY A 134 11.85 3.45 -10.98
C GLY A 134 11.32 3.02 -9.63
N TYR A 135 10.04 3.31 -9.44
CA TYR A 135 9.32 2.92 -8.22
C TYR A 135 7.85 2.60 -8.51
N ILE A 136 7.27 1.81 -7.63
CA ILE A 136 5.85 1.44 -7.64
C ILE A 136 5.23 1.88 -6.32
N VAL A 137 4.09 2.59 -6.38
CA VAL A 137 3.30 2.96 -5.21
C VAL A 137 2.16 1.98 -5.05
N VAL A 138 2.03 1.44 -3.85
CA VAL A 138 0.99 0.47 -3.52
C VAL A 138 0.18 0.99 -2.34
N SER A 139 -1.13 0.98 -2.46
CA SER A 139 -2.04 1.50 -1.43
C SER A 139 -3.16 0.51 -1.12
N ASP A 140 -3.62 0.53 0.11
CA ASP A 140 -4.88 -0.11 0.49
C ASP A 140 -6.05 0.73 -0.05
N ILE A 141 -7.00 0.07 -0.70
CA ILE A 141 -8.09 0.73 -1.42
C ILE A 141 -9.22 1.08 -0.48
N ILE A 142 -9.56 2.36 -0.43
CA ILE A 142 -10.77 2.86 0.26
C ILE A 142 -11.99 2.24 -0.39
N LYS A 143 -12.93 1.73 0.43
CA LYS A 143 -14.20 1.21 -0.08
C LYS A 143 -14.99 2.33 -0.76
N PRO A 144 -15.61 2.09 -1.92
CA PRO A 144 -16.37 3.11 -2.64
C PRO A 144 -17.43 3.82 -1.78
N GLU A 145 -18.09 3.03 -0.92
CA GLU A 145 -19.16 3.49 -0.04
C GLU A 145 -18.68 4.28 1.19
N THR A 146 -17.37 4.22 1.54
CA THR A 146 -16.84 4.85 2.77
C THR A 146 -17.09 6.35 2.82
N LYS A 147 -16.87 7.03 1.72
CA LYS A 147 -17.00 8.50 1.68
C LYS A 147 -18.45 8.94 1.85
N GLU A 148 -19.36 8.32 1.10
CA GLU A 148 -20.80 8.57 1.20
C GLU A 148 -21.31 8.28 2.61
N PHE A 149 -20.92 7.14 3.18
CA PHE A 149 -21.27 6.76 4.54
C PHE A 149 -20.81 7.81 5.59
N LEU A 150 -19.58 8.30 5.49
CA LEU A 150 -19.08 9.33 6.40
C LEU A 150 -19.80 10.68 6.22
N GLU A 151 -20.22 11.03 5.01
CA GLU A 151 -21.04 12.21 4.74
C GLU A 151 -22.44 12.07 5.34
N GLU A 152 -23.02 10.86 5.30
CA GLU A 152 -24.31 10.59 5.94
C GLU A 152 -24.24 10.67 7.47
N LEU A 153 -23.17 10.14 8.09
CA LEU A 153 -22.96 10.27 9.53
C LEU A 153 -22.95 11.73 9.99
N LYS A 154 -22.37 12.63 9.22
CA LYS A 154 -22.35 14.07 9.53
C LYS A 154 -23.77 14.69 9.53
N LYS A 155 -24.69 14.16 8.71
CA LYS A 155 -26.09 14.60 8.71
C LYS A 155 -26.88 14.12 9.94
N LEU A 156 -26.39 13.08 10.63
CA LEU A 156 -27.01 12.49 11.83
C LEU A 156 -26.54 13.12 13.15
N ASN A 157 -25.98 14.34 13.11
CA ASN A 157 -25.45 15.04 14.29
C ASN A 157 -24.33 14.29 15.02
N ILE A 158 -23.53 13.52 14.30
CA ILE A 158 -22.31 12.92 14.83
C ILE A 158 -21.28 14.05 15.00
N PHE A 159 -20.78 14.23 16.23
CA PHE A 159 -19.84 15.32 16.55
C PHE A 159 -18.47 15.09 15.95
N LYS A 160 -17.94 13.85 16.04
CA LYS A 160 -16.62 13.53 15.54
C LYS A 160 -16.47 12.12 15.03
N THR A 161 -15.67 11.98 13.97
CA THR A 161 -15.22 10.72 13.42
C THR A 161 -13.72 10.55 13.63
N TYR A 162 -13.30 9.37 14.05
CA TYR A 162 -11.90 9.03 14.33
C TYR A 162 -11.47 7.85 13.48
N MET A 163 -10.25 7.89 12.97
CA MET A 163 -9.60 6.75 12.34
C MET A 163 -8.44 6.26 13.19
N LEU A 164 -8.38 4.97 13.46
CA LEU A 164 -7.25 4.29 14.09
C LEU A 164 -6.49 3.49 13.05
N THR A 165 -5.15 3.57 13.06
CA THR A 165 -4.30 2.81 12.13
C THR A 165 -2.89 2.61 12.67
N GLY A 166 -2.26 1.49 12.30
CA GLY A 166 -0.83 1.26 12.49
C GLY A 166 0.06 1.96 11.46
N ASP A 167 -0.53 2.64 10.46
CA ASP A 167 0.23 3.33 9.42
C ASP A 167 1.04 4.50 9.97
N ARG A 168 2.05 4.91 9.23
CA ARG A 168 2.82 6.13 9.50
C ARG A 168 1.90 7.35 9.43
N LYS A 169 2.27 8.37 10.21
CA LYS A 169 1.54 9.63 10.34
C LYS A 169 1.10 10.25 9.00
N ASP A 170 2.05 10.37 8.09
CA ASP A 170 1.84 11.02 6.79
C ASP A 170 0.81 10.28 5.91
N VAL A 171 0.90 8.94 5.86
CA VAL A 171 -0.06 8.07 5.16
C VAL A 171 -1.45 8.19 5.77
N ALA A 172 -1.54 8.07 7.10
CA ALA A 172 -2.79 8.12 7.83
C ALA A 172 -3.52 9.46 7.64
N LEU A 173 -2.80 10.59 7.72
CA LEU A 173 -3.34 11.92 7.50
C LEU A 173 -3.85 12.13 6.06
N GLN A 174 -3.14 11.60 5.08
CA GLN A 174 -3.57 11.68 3.68
C GLN A 174 -4.87 10.90 3.44
N VAL A 175 -4.97 9.69 3.97
CA VAL A 175 -6.20 8.88 3.88
C VAL A 175 -7.37 9.61 4.54
N ALA A 176 -7.20 10.08 5.78
CA ALA A 176 -8.24 10.79 6.51
C ALA A 176 -8.75 12.03 5.78
N LYS A 177 -7.84 12.80 5.20
CA LYS A 177 -8.19 13.96 4.38
C LYS A 177 -9.02 13.57 3.16
N ASN A 178 -8.67 12.47 2.49
CA ASN A 178 -9.38 11.99 1.30
C ASN A 178 -10.81 11.55 1.57
N ILE A 179 -11.09 11.03 2.78
CA ILE A 179 -12.42 10.54 3.19
C ILE A 179 -13.11 11.49 4.18
N SER A 180 -12.52 12.63 4.49
CA SER A 180 -13.08 13.67 5.37
C SER A 180 -13.34 13.18 6.82
N ILE A 181 -12.44 12.38 7.37
CA ILE A 181 -12.41 12.02 8.80
C ILE A 181 -11.81 13.18 9.61
N ASP A 182 -12.38 13.43 10.80
CA ASP A 182 -12.03 14.62 11.61
C ASP A 182 -10.72 14.45 12.37
N GLU A 183 -10.47 13.27 12.96
CA GLU A 183 -9.25 12.98 13.73
C GLU A 183 -8.64 11.63 13.38
N VAL A 184 -7.32 11.53 13.50
CA VAL A 184 -6.56 10.31 13.21
C VAL A 184 -5.60 9.99 14.34
N LYS A 185 -5.58 8.73 14.76
CA LYS A 185 -4.54 8.15 15.60
C LYS A 185 -3.74 7.17 14.75
N TYR A 186 -2.46 7.40 14.62
CA TYR A 186 -1.54 6.68 13.75
C TYR A 186 -0.42 6.01 14.55
N GLU A 187 0.35 5.14 13.89
CA GLU A 187 1.46 4.40 14.49
C GLU A 187 1.04 3.59 15.72
N LEU A 188 -0.21 3.11 15.72
CA LEU A 188 -0.75 2.25 16.76
C LEU A 188 -0.27 0.81 16.53
N LEU A 189 0.20 0.16 17.61
CA LEU A 189 0.61 -1.26 17.62
C LEU A 189 -0.57 -2.16 17.96
#